data_7d97feed2cfa96c8bc4139f115dc8eaa
#
_entry.id   7d97feed2cfa96c8bc4139f115dc8eaa
#
_cell.length_a   1.000
_cell.length_b   1.000
_cell.length_c   1.000
_cell.angle_alpha   90.00
_cell.angle_beta   90.00
_cell.angle_gamma   90.00
#
_symmetry.space_group_name_H-M   'P 1'
#
loop_
_entity.id
_entity.type
_entity.pdbx_description
1 polymer ?
#
loop_
_entity_poly.entity_id
_entity_poly.type
_entity_poly.pdbx_seq_one_letter_code
_entity_poly.pdbx_strand_id
1 'polypeptide(L)'
;NYKPVSHNEGPATYFREMLRLTMNAERPKRRQFQNDWDYEQAVKEYDENPIYGWCLKNTKADGTPYDIYRDGLKIYTTIDSRMQEYAEQAIQKQMESVIQPQMDAQFKRTKTLFIDADRQERERIMRNAIRYSDRYYQMQKAGVDEKTILASFDKPCPMKIFTYKGERDTVLTPRDSILHHKRIMRASFVAMDPRSGYVKAYVGGPNFRYFKYDMAKQGKRQIGSTIKPFVYTFAIDHLGLSPCTPVPNLPVTIETANGVPWSPKEAGKVEQNGELHPLSWGLARSRNNYSAWIMKQAKQPQAVANFIHNMGIHSYIDPVPALCLGTSESNVYEMVSAFSTFANEGVYTTPIFVTRIEDRQGNLIASFIPQSQDAISERTAYTMLTMLEGVIRSGTGGRLGWAYNMQNVEVGGKTGTSQKNRDAWFMCVLPKLVAGCWVGGEDQAVRL
;
A
#
# COMPACT_ATOMS: atom_id res chain seq x y z
N ASN A 1 -22.33 33.65 9.13
CA ASN A 1 -22.49 32.62 8.06
C ASN A 1 -21.55 31.47 8.33
N TYR A 2 -21.94 30.53 9.20
CA TYR A 2 -21.22 29.29 9.44
C TYR A 2 -21.44 28.39 8.19
N LYS A 3 -20.35 28.14 7.44
CA LYS A 3 -20.33 27.09 6.44
C LYS A 3 -19.80 25.82 7.11
N PRO A 4 -20.60 24.75 7.26
CA PRO A 4 -20.11 23.49 7.79
C PRO A 4 -18.97 22.97 6.87
N VAL A 5 -17.80 22.76 7.45
CA VAL A 5 -16.67 22.16 6.72
C VAL A 5 -16.99 20.67 6.53
N SER A 6 -17.14 20.27 5.30
CA SER A 6 -17.34 18.84 4.97
C SER A 6 -16.06 18.05 5.23
N HIS A 7 -16.17 16.88 5.87
CA HIS A 7 -15.05 15.95 6.01
C HIS A 7 -14.51 15.42 4.69
N ASN A 8 -15.28 15.57 3.62
CA ASN A 8 -14.91 15.13 2.27
C ASN A 8 -14.03 16.14 1.52
N GLU A 9 -13.75 17.32 2.11
CA GLU A 9 -13.06 18.44 1.48
C GLU A 9 -11.87 18.91 2.32
N GLY A 10 -10.92 19.59 1.70
CA GLY A 10 -9.71 20.11 2.32
C GLY A 10 -8.52 19.12 2.26
N PRO A 11 -7.36 19.48 2.82
CA PRO A 11 -6.15 18.68 2.75
C PRO A 11 -6.25 17.37 3.54
N ALA A 12 -5.52 16.36 3.11
CA ALA A 12 -5.35 15.08 3.80
C ALA A 12 -6.67 14.38 4.19
N THR A 13 -7.67 14.35 3.30
CA THR A 13 -9.02 13.82 3.60
C THR A 13 -8.98 12.35 4.02
N TYR A 14 -8.19 11.50 3.33
CA TYR A 14 -8.03 10.10 3.69
C TYR A 14 -7.36 9.92 5.06
N PHE A 15 -6.34 10.72 5.35
CA PHE A 15 -5.67 10.71 6.64
C PHE A 15 -6.64 11.09 7.78
N ARG A 16 -7.41 12.16 7.62
CA ARG A 16 -8.40 12.58 8.62
C ARG A 16 -9.46 11.52 8.89
N GLU A 17 -9.93 10.85 7.84
CA GLU A 17 -10.90 9.75 8.01
C GLU A 17 -10.24 8.52 8.64
N MET A 18 -9.03 8.15 8.23
CA MET A 18 -8.26 7.08 8.85
C MET A 18 -8.06 7.34 10.35
N LEU A 19 -7.67 8.56 10.72
CA LEU A 19 -7.50 8.98 12.12
C LEU A 19 -8.82 8.88 12.90
N ARG A 20 -9.92 9.38 12.33
CA ARG A 20 -11.25 9.31 12.93
C ARG A 20 -11.67 7.86 13.21
N LEU A 21 -11.50 6.99 12.22
CA LEU A 21 -11.82 5.57 12.35
C LEU A 21 -10.94 4.88 13.40
N THR A 22 -9.66 5.21 13.43
CA THR A 22 -8.71 4.63 14.40
C THR A 22 -9.04 5.04 15.83
N MET A 23 -9.29 6.34 16.08
CA MET A 23 -9.62 6.84 17.42
C MET A 23 -10.96 6.32 17.96
N ASN A 24 -11.90 6.01 17.08
CA ASN A 24 -13.21 5.44 17.44
C ASN A 24 -13.30 3.92 17.21
N ALA A 25 -12.18 3.25 16.97
CA ALA A 25 -12.18 1.82 16.68
C ALA A 25 -12.71 1.02 17.89
N GLU A 26 -13.62 0.08 17.63
CA GLU A 26 -13.95 -0.98 18.58
C GLU A 26 -12.88 -2.08 18.55
N ARG A 27 -12.79 -2.85 19.63
CA ARG A 27 -11.91 -4.02 19.65
C ARG A 27 -12.29 -4.99 18.52
N PRO A 28 -11.32 -5.45 17.70
CA PRO A 28 -11.59 -6.33 16.57
C PRO A 28 -12.35 -7.60 16.98
N LYS A 29 -13.24 -8.08 16.09
CA LYS A 29 -14.01 -9.32 16.26
C LYS A 29 -13.60 -10.32 15.18
N ARG A 30 -13.37 -11.59 15.54
CA ARG A 30 -12.88 -12.64 14.62
C ARG A 30 -13.63 -12.70 13.28
N ARG A 31 -14.94 -12.53 13.29
CA ARG A 31 -15.81 -12.56 12.08
C ARG A 31 -15.52 -11.48 11.03
N GLN A 32 -14.69 -10.48 11.37
CA GLN A 32 -14.30 -9.39 10.46
C GLN A 32 -13.10 -9.75 9.58
N PHE A 33 -12.43 -10.87 9.86
CA PHE A 33 -11.17 -11.27 9.23
C PHE A 33 -11.30 -12.63 8.54
N GLN A 34 -10.57 -12.79 7.43
CA GLN A 34 -10.57 -14.03 6.65
C GLN A 34 -9.72 -15.14 7.29
N ASN A 35 -8.66 -14.78 8.02
CA ASN A 35 -7.74 -15.71 8.68
C ASN A 35 -7.45 -15.29 10.12
N ASP A 36 -6.90 -16.21 10.93
CA ASP A 36 -6.60 -15.98 12.34
C ASP A 36 -5.43 -15.02 12.50
N TRP A 37 -4.41 -15.10 11.66
CA TRP A 37 -3.26 -14.20 11.69
C TRP A 37 -3.66 -12.72 11.64
N ASP A 38 -4.42 -12.33 10.62
CA ASP A 38 -4.87 -10.94 10.47
C ASP A 38 -5.73 -10.48 11.66
N TYR A 39 -6.53 -11.39 12.22
CA TYR A 39 -7.30 -11.09 13.43
C TYR A 39 -6.39 -10.86 14.65
N GLU A 40 -5.42 -11.74 14.87
CA GLU A 40 -4.47 -11.65 16.00
C GLU A 40 -3.62 -10.38 15.89
N GLN A 41 -3.13 -10.04 14.70
CA GLN A 41 -2.39 -8.79 14.47
C GLN A 41 -3.27 -7.55 14.72
N ALA A 42 -4.52 -7.55 14.29
CA ALA A 42 -5.44 -6.45 14.53
C ALA A 42 -5.78 -6.28 16.02
N VAL A 43 -5.94 -7.39 16.75
CA VAL A 43 -6.13 -7.35 18.21
C VAL A 43 -4.89 -6.82 18.90
N LYS A 44 -3.71 -7.29 18.50
CA LYS A 44 -2.43 -6.82 19.04
C LYS A 44 -2.25 -5.32 18.80
N GLU A 45 -2.48 -4.84 17.56
CA GLU A 45 -2.42 -3.41 17.22
C GLU A 45 -3.41 -2.59 18.06
N TYR A 46 -4.64 -3.09 18.25
CA TYR A 46 -5.63 -2.43 19.08
C TYR A 46 -5.22 -2.37 20.56
N ASP A 47 -4.70 -3.45 21.13
CA ASP A 47 -4.35 -3.53 22.54
C ASP A 47 -3.05 -2.76 22.85
N GLU A 48 -2.04 -2.79 21.97
CA GLU A 48 -0.71 -2.19 22.18
C GLU A 48 -0.61 -0.73 21.70
N ASN A 49 -1.35 -0.33 20.67
CA ASN A 49 -1.29 1.03 20.16
C ASN A 49 -2.35 1.93 20.83
N PRO A 50 -1.94 2.90 21.67
CA PRO A 50 -2.87 3.67 22.51
C PRO A 50 -3.82 4.58 21.71
N ILE A 51 -3.57 4.86 20.43
CA ILE A 51 -4.47 5.69 19.60
C ILE A 51 -5.68 4.90 19.11
N TYR A 52 -5.57 3.55 19.02
CA TYR A 52 -6.69 2.71 18.58
C TYR A 52 -7.77 2.63 19.65
N GLY A 53 -8.98 3.05 19.30
CA GLY A 53 -10.10 3.12 20.21
C GLY A 53 -9.90 4.14 21.33
N TRP A 54 -9.02 5.12 21.14
CA TRP A 54 -8.69 6.10 22.19
C TRP A 54 -9.93 6.77 22.76
N CYS A 55 -10.89 7.17 21.93
CA CYS A 55 -12.15 7.78 22.40
C CYS A 55 -13.00 6.86 23.27
N LEU A 56 -12.94 5.54 23.03
CA LEU A 56 -13.71 4.54 23.77
C LEU A 56 -12.97 4.02 25.01
N LYS A 57 -11.63 3.99 24.98
CA LYS A 57 -10.78 3.53 26.09
C LYS A 57 -10.59 4.60 27.18
N ASN A 58 -10.82 5.87 26.85
CA ASN A 58 -10.59 6.99 27.78
C ASN A 58 -11.92 7.69 28.07
N THR A 59 -12.08 8.13 29.31
CA THR A 59 -13.28 8.82 29.80
C THR A 59 -12.93 10.19 30.34
N LYS A 60 -13.87 11.11 30.22
CA LYS A 60 -13.83 12.43 30.84
C LYS A 60 -14.06 12.34 32.35
N ALA A 61 -13.91 13.43 33.07
CA ALA A 61 -14.13 13.50 34.51
C ALA A 61 -15.58 13.11 34.93
N ASP A 62 -16.55 13.29 34.03
CA ASP A 62 -17.95 12.89 34.24
C ASP A 62 -18.23 11.40 33.93
N GLY A 63 -17.19 10.63 33.60
CA GLY A 63 -17.29 9.20 33.27
C GLY A 63 -17.76 8.89 31.83
N THR A 64 -18.05 9.92 31.01
CA THR A 64 -18.45 9.72 29.62
C THR A 64 -17.23 9.57 28.71
N PRO A 65 -17.31 8.77 27.62
CA PRO A 65 -16.24 8.64 26.63
C PRO A 65 -16.03 9.98 25.88
N TYR A 66 -14.82 10.15 25.33
CA TYR A 66 -14.51 11.31 24.50
C TYR A 66 -15.23 11.24 23.14
N ASP A 67 -15.70 12.39 22.67
CA ASP A 67 -16.30 12.56 21.34
C ASP A 67 -15.45 13.53 20.52
N ILE A 68 -14.84 13.03 19.44
CA ILE A 68 -13.94 13.78 18.56
C ILE A 68 -14.60 15.03 17.94
N TYR A 69 -15.94 15.08 17.87
CA TYR A 69 -16.69 16.17 17.27
C TYR A 69 -17.25 17.20 18.27
N ARG A 70 -17.48 16.77 19.53
CA ARG A 70 -18.20 17.58 20.52
C ARG A 70 -17.30 18.18 21.58
N ASP A 71 -16.23 17.47 21.95
CA ASP A 71 -15.41 17.84 23.10
C ASP A 71 -14.36 18.92 22.79
N GLY A 72 -14.23 19.34 21.51
CA GLY A 72 -13.32 20.41 21.11
C GLY A 72 -11.84 20.02 21.25
N LEU A 73 -11.54 18.74 21.06
CA LEU A 73 -10.19 18.21 21.13
C LEU A 73 -9.26 18.86 20.09
N LYS A 74 -8.05 19.21 20.52
CA LYS A 74 -6.95 19.63 19.67
C LYS A 74 -6.02 18.43 19.46
N ILE A 75 -6.04 17.83 18.27
CA ILE A 75 -5.25 16.66 17.93
C ILE A 75 -4.05 17.09 17.10
N TYR A 76 -2.85 16.96 17.66
CA TYR A 76 -1.61 17.32 17.00
C TYR A 76 -1.07 16.12 16.23
N THR A 77 -1.09 16.24 14.91
CA THR A 77 -0.66 15.16 14.00
C THR A 77 0.79 15.34 13.55
N THR A 78 1.37 14.28 13.00
CA THR A 78 2.74 14.28 12.47
C THR A 78 2.81 14.74 11.02
N ILE A 79 1.67 14.93 10.36
CA ILE A 79 1.60 15.34 8.95
C ILE A 79 2.29 16.71 8.76
N ASP A 80 3.19 16.77 7.79
CA ASP A 80 3.74 18.02 7.28
C ASP A 80 2.85 18.50 6.11
N SER A 81 2.25 19.67 6.28
CA SER A 81 1.27 20.21 5.31
C SER A 81 1.86 20.41 3.92
N ARG A 82 3.13 20.78 3.80
CA ARG A 82 3.82 20.98 2.50
C ARG A 82 4.13 19.64 1.85
N MET A 83 4.62 18.66 2.62
CA MET A 83 4.84 17.31 2.09
C MET A 83 3.54 16.65 1.65
N GLN A 84 2.45 16.85 2.40
CA GLN A 84 1.12 16.38 2.03
C GLN A 84 0.65 17.00 0.72
N GLU A 85 0.78 18.31 0.58
CA GLU A 85 0.41 19.02 -0.64
C GLU A 85 1.22 18.52 -1.84
N TYR A 86 2.54 18.38 -1.69
CA TYR A 86 3.40 17.86 -2.76
C TYR A 86 3.03 16.43 -3.16
N ALA A 87 2.69 15.58 -2.19
CA ALA A 87 2.25 14.22 -2.47
C ALA A 87 0.92 14.19 -3.26
N GLU A 88 -0.06 14.98 -2.84
CA GLU A 88 -1.35 15.11 -3.53
C GLU A 88 -1.17 15.66 -4.96
N GLN A 89 -0.37 16.71 -5.13
CA GLN A 89 -0.07 17.29 -6.43
C GLN A 89 0.70 16.33 -7.36
N ALA A 90 1.69 15.60 -6.82
CA ALA A 90 2.47 14.65 -7.60
C ALA A 90 1.60 13.50 -8.13
N ILE A 91 0.73 12.95 -7.26
CA ILE A 91 -0.24 11.92 -7.66
C ILE A 91 -1.18 12.49 -8.71
N GLN A 92 -1.81 13.62 -8.45
CA GLN A 92 -2.74 14.26 -9.38
C GLN A 92 -2.09 14.44 -10.75
N LYS A 93 -0.90 15.04 -10.80
CA LYS A 93 -0.17 15.30 -12.05
C LYS A 93 0.16 14.01 -12.80
N GLN A 94 0.70 13.00 -12.12
CA GLN A 94 1.10 11.73 -12.74
C GLN A 94 -0.11 10.96 -13.26
N MET A 95 -1.18 10.90 -12.47
CA MET A 95 -2.39 10.18 -12.84
C MET A 95 -3.12 10.86 -14.00
N GLU A 96 -3.21 12.19 -13.99
CA GLU A 96 -3.86 12.97 -15.04
C GLU A 96 -3.10 12.92 -16.37
N SER A 97 -1.76 13.10 -16.32
CA SER A 97 -0.96 13.30 -17.54
C SER A 97 -0.41 12.01 -18.15
N VAL A 98 -0.28 10.93 -17.36
CA VAL A 98 0.38 9.70 -17.83
C VAL A 98 -0.50 8.47 -17.67
N ILE A 99 -0.93 8.14 -16.45
CA ILE A 99 -1.52 6.83 -16.15
C ILE A 99 -2.94 6.73 -16.71
N GLN A 100 -3.82 7.68 -16.41
CA GLN A 100 -5.20 7.63 -16.87
C GLN A 100 -5.33 7.71 -18.40
N PRO A 101 -4.56 8.54 -19.12
CA PRO A 101 -4.54 8.52 -20.57
C PRO A 101 -4.14 7.18 -21.19
N GLN A 102 -3.17 6.46 -20.58
CA GLN A 102 -2.79 5.11 -21.03
C GLN A 102 -3.93 4.11 -20.83
N MET A 103 -4.59 4.16 -19.67
CA MET A 103 -5.77 3.33 -19.40
C MET A 103 -6.93 3.61 -20.36
N ASP A 104 -7.19 4.88 -20.66
CA ASP A 104 -8.23 5.29 -21.60
C ASP A 104 -7.90 4.85 -23.04
N ALA A 105 -6.63 4.94 -23.45
CA ALA A 105 -6.17 4.45 -24.75
C ALA A 105 -6.30 2.91 -24.85
N GLN A 106 -5.90 2.18 -23.79
CA GLN A 106 -6.07 0.74 -23.74
C GLN A 106 -7.55 0.33 -23.84
N PHE A 107 -8.43 0.98 -23.08
CA PHE A 107 -9.87 0.73 -23.14
C PHE A 107 -10.47 0.99 -24.53
N LYS A 108 -10.07 2.08 -25.19
CA LYS A 108 -10.48 2.37 -26.57
C LYS A 108 -10.06 1.25 -27.54
N ARG A 109 -8.86 0.68 -27.36
CA ARG A 109 -8.33 -0.39 -28.20
C ARG A 109 -9.00 -1.73 -27.94
N THR A 110 -9.13 -2.13 -26.67
CA THR A 110 -9.60 -3.47 -26.28
C THR A 110 -11.11 -3.58 -26.18
N LYS A 111 -11.82 -2.44 -26.08
CA LYS A 111 -13.27 -2.33 -25.86
C LYS A 111 -13.75 -3.08 -24.60
N THR A 112 -12.83 -3.51 -23.75
CA THR A 112 -13.13 -4.14 -22.46
C THR A 112 -12.34 -3.51 -21.34
N LEU A 113 -12.95 -3.36 -20.17
CA LEU A 113 -12.30 -2.89 -18.95
C LEU A 113 -11.66 -4.05 -18.19
N PHE A 114 -12.34 -5.21 -18.18
CA PHE A 114 -11.96 -6.36 -17.38
C PHE A 114 -11.10 -7.32 -18.22
N ILE A 115 -9.78 -7.23 -18.04
CA ILE A 115 -8.81 -8.06 -18.74
C ILE A 115 -8.69 -9.42 -18.01
N ASP A 116 -8.69 -10.51 -18.76
CA ASP A 116 -8.62 -11.89 -18.25
C ASP A 116 -9.79 -12.30 -17.32
N ALA A 117 -10.87 -11.54 -17.27
CA ALA A 117 -12.09 -11.94 -16.60
C ALA A 117 -13.05 -12.59 -17.61
N ASP A 118 -13.59 -13.74 -17.28
CA ASP A 118 -14.64 -14.37 -18.06
C ASP A 118 -16.01 -13.63 -17.88
N ARG A 119 -17.03 -14.11 -18.58
CA ARG A 119 -18.35 -13.49 -18.52
C ARG A 119 -18.93 -13.53 -17.10
N GLN A 120 -18.79 -14.65 -16.41
CA GLN A 120 -19.38 -14.84 -15.06
C GLN A 120 -18.70 -13.90 -14.06
N GLU A 121 -17.38 -13.77 -14.14
CA GLU A 121 -16.58 -12.88 -13.29
C GLU A 121 -16.94 -11.41 -13.53
N ARG A 122 -17.09 -10.98 -14.79
CA ARG A 122 -17.53 -9.61 -15.14
C ARG A 122 -18.92 -9.30 -14.59
N GLU A 123 -19.85 -10.24 -14.75
CA GLU A 123 -21.21 -10.11 -14.21
C GLU A 123 -21.21 -10.05 -12.67
N ARG A 124 -20.36 -10.85 -12.02
CA ARG A 124 -20.16 -10.84 -10.56
C ARG A 124 -19.64 -9.49 -10.07
N ILE A 125 -18.58 -8.97 -10.71
CA ILE A 125 -17.99 -7.66 -10.37
C ILE A 125 -19.02 -6.55 -10.49
N MET A 126 -19.77 -6.53 -11.60
CA MET A 126 -20.80 -5.51 -11.83
C MET A 126 -21.99 -5.64 -10.88
N ARG A 127 -22.44 -6.84 -10.60
CA ARG A 127 -23.54 -7.09 -9.64
C ARG A 127 -23.17 -6.62 -8.24
N ASN A 128 -21.95 -6.91 -7.79
CA ASN A 128 -21.45 -6.46 -6.50
C ASN A 128 -21.37 -4.92 -6.45
N ALA A 129 -20.81 -4.28 -7.49
CA ALA A 129 -20.71 -2.83 -7.54
C ALA A 129 -22.07 -2.14 -7.52
N ILE A 130 -23.08 -2.70 -8.19
CA ILE A 130 -24.46 -2.22 -8.14
C ILE A 130 -25.02 -2.35 -6.72
N ARG A 131 -24.91 -3.52 -6.10
CA ARG A 131 -25.46 -3.80 -4.77
C ARG A 131 -24.83 -2.96 -3.66
N TYR A 132 -23.53 -2.61 -3.78
CA TYR A 132 -22.84 -1.74 -2.81
C TYR A 132 -22.95 -0.25 -3.14
N SER A 133 -23.72 0.16 -4.15
CA SER A 133 -23.91 1.57 -4.47
C SER A 133 -24.94 2.22 -3.56
N ASP A 134 -24.76 3.52 -3.27
CA ASP A 134 -25.71 4.31 -2.48
C ASP A 134 -27.12 4.28 -3.10
N ARG A 135 -27.22 4.32 -4.44
CA ARG A 135 -28.50 4.24 -5.15
C ARG A 135 -29.24 2.95 -4.80
N TYR A 136 -28.57 1.81 -4.86
CA TYR A 136 -29.19 0.52 -4.53
C TYR A 136 -29.66 0.51 -3.07
N TYR A 137 -28.82 0.91 -2.16
CA TYR A 137 -29.13 0.98 -0.73
C TYR A 137 -30.33 1.89 -0.43
N GLN A 138 -30.39 3.10 -1.00
CA GLN A 138 -31.49 4.04 -0.77
C GLN A 138 -32.83 3.51 -1.32
N MET A 139 -32.84 2.93 -2.52
CA MET A 139 -34.03 2.33 -3.11
C MET A 139 -34.51 1.11 -2.32
N GLN A 140 -33.57 0.25 -1.87
CA GLN A 140 -33.92 -0.89 -1.01
C GLN A 140 -34.50 -0.43 0.32
N LYS A 141 -33.92 0.59 0.96
CA LYS A 141 -34.44 1.18 2.19
C LYS A 141 -35.87 1.81 1.99
N ALA A 142 -36.14 2.30 0.81
CA ALA A 142 -37.48 2.81 0.43
C ALA A 142 -38.48 1.70 0.08
N GLY A 143 -38.12 0.41 0.21
CA GLY A 143 -39.00 -0.72 -0.03
C GLY A 143 -39.21 -1.06 -1.50
N VAL A 144 -38.39 -0.55 -2.42
CA VAL A 144 -38.49 -0.86 -3.85
C VAL A 144 -37.98 -2.29 -4.10
N ASP A 145 -38.72 -3.06 -4.91
CA ASP A 145 -38.32 -4.43 -5.26
C ASP A 145 -37.02 -4.48 -6.08
N GLU A 146 -36.26 -5.59 -5.95
CA GLU A 146 -34.96 -5.72 -6.57
C GLU A 146 -34.99 -5.60 -8.10
N LYS A 147 -36.03 -6.11 -8.76
CA LYS A 147 -36.14 -6.04 -10.22
C LYS A 147 -36.28 -4.58 -10.70
N THR A 148 -37.08 -3.78 -10.01
CA THR A 148 -37.24 -2.34 -10.28
C THR A 148 -35.94 -1.58 -9.97
N ILE A 149 -35.27 -1.91 -8.86
CA ILE A 149 -33.94 -1.32 -8.54
C ILE A 149 -32.99 -1.59 -9.69
N LEU A 150 -32.78 -2.84 -10.09
CA LEU A 150 -31.85 -3.21 -11.15
C LEU A 150 -32.18 -2.54 -12.48
N ALA A 151 -33.46 -2.49 -12.87
CA ALA A 151 -33.93 -1.81 -14.09
C ALA A 151 -33.63 -0.30 -14.06
N SER A 152 -33.56 0.32 -12.88
CA SER A 152 -33.22 1.73 -12.74
C SER A 152 -31.73 2.03 -13.10
N PHE A 153 -30.86 1.02 -13.07
CA PHE A 153 -29.45 1.18 -13.42
C PHE A 153 -29.19 1.27 -14.93
N ASP A 154 -30.20 0.93 -15.74
CA ASP A 154 -30.12 1.01 -17.20
C ASP A 154 -30.81 2.25 -17.77
N LYS A 155 -31.37 3.12 -16.89
CA LYS A 155 -32.05 4.37 -17.30
C LYS A 155 -31.08 5.55 -17.18
N PRO A 156 -30.82 6.31 -18.27
CA PRO A 156 -29.98 7.51 -18.21
C PRO A 156 -30.52 8.56 -17.23
N CYS A 157 -29.63 9.18 -16.46
CA CYS A 157 -29.99 10.30 -15.60
C CYS A 157 -28.82 11.31 -15.52
N PRO A 158 -29.11 12.61 -15.27
CA PRO A 158 -28.08 13.60 -15.01
C PRO A 158 -27.26 13.24 -13.77
N MET A 159 -25.94 13.37 -13.87
CA MET A 159 -25.03 13.09 -12.76
C MET A 159 -23.71 13.79 -12.91
N LYS A 160 -22.96 13.91 -11.81
CA LYS A 160 -21.55 14.31 -11.80
C LYS A 160 -20.67 13.08 -11.71
N ILE A 161 -19.63 13.05 -12.51
CA ILE A 161 -18.60 12.00 -12.47
C ILE A 161 -17.24 12.62 -12.19
N PHE A 162 -16.38 11.83 -11.51
CA PHE A 162 -14.99 12.20 -11.28
C PHE A 162 -14.16 11.97 -12.56
N THR A 163 -13.27 12.92 -12.84
CA THR A 163 -12.11 12.72 -13.72
C THR A 163 -10.89 13.39 -13.08
N TYR A 164 -9.68 12.98 -13.45
CA TYR A 164 -8.47 13.66 -12.98
C TYR A 164 -8.36 15.13 -13.43
N LYS A 165 -9.18 15.55 -14.40
CA LYS A 165 -9.30 16.97 -14.84
C LYS A 165 -10.39 17.75 -14.09
N GLY A 166 -10.99 17.13 -13.08
CA GLY A 166 -12.09 17.69 -12.30
C GLY A 166 -13.41 16.98 -12.50
N GLU A 167 -14.44 17.43 -11.80
CA GLU A 167 -15.81 16.90 -11.94
C GLU A 167 -16.39 17.29 -13.29
N ARG A 168 -17.19 16.39 -13.84
CA ARG A 168 -17.90 16.64 -15.10
C ARG A 168 -19.38 16.31 -14.98
N ASP A 169 -20.23 17.28 -15.32
CA ASP A 169 -21.66 17.04 -15.49
C ASP A 169 -21.91 16.25 -16.78
N THR A 170 -22.74 15.23 -16.67
CA THR A 170 -23.03 14.31 -17.79
C THR A 170 -24.37 13.61 -17.60
N VAL A 171 -24.87 12.99 -18.69
CA VAL A 171 -26.02 12.11 -18.64
C VAL A 171 -25.54 10.70 -18.98
N LEU A 172 -25.59 9.81 -18.01
CA LEU A 172 -25.19 8.40 -18.13
C LEU A 172 -26.22 7.50 -17.46
N THR A 173 -26.19 6.21 -17.82
CA THR A 173 -26.85 5.22 -16.95
C THR A 173 -26.03 5.04 -15.66
N PRO A 174 -26.64 4.75 -14.51
CA PRO A 174 -25.88 4.43 -13.29
C PRO A 174 -24.90 3.26 -13.50
N ARG A 175 -25.21 2.30 -14.37
CA ARG A 175 -24.31 1.21 -14.77
C ARG A 175 -23.05 1.74 -15.49
N ASP A 176 -23.22 2.66 -16.45
CA ASP A 176 -22.07 3.26 -17.16
C ASP A 176 -21.23 4.14 -16.24
N SER A 177 -21.86 4.82 -15.28
CA SER A 177 -21.17 5.55 -14.22
C SER A 177 -20.29 4.64 -13.36
N ILE A 178 -20.79 3.47 -12.97
CA ILE A 178 -20.00 2.46 -12.26
C ILE A 178 -18.80 2.03 -13.11
N LEU A 179 -19.00 1.69 -14.37
CA LEU A 179 -17.91 1.31 -15.29
C LEU A 179 -16.91 2.44 -15.47
N HIS A 180 -17.37 3.69 -15.57
CA HIS A 180 -16.48 4.86 -15.63
C HIS A 180 -15.59 4.96 -14.38
N HIS A 181 -16.17 4.87 -13.18
CA HIS A 181 -15.39 4.97 -11.93
C HIS A 181 -14.48 3.77 -11.70
N LYS A 182 -14.85 2.57 -12.16
CA LYS A 182 -13.96 1.39 -12.15
C LYS A 182 -12.77 1.54 -13.11
N ARG A 183 -12.88 2.32 -14.18
CA ARG A 183 -11.79 2.62 -15.09
C ARG A 183 -10.82 3.66 -14.55
N ILE A 184 -11.21 4.44 -13.55
CA ILE A 184 -10.31 5.40 -12.90
C ILE A 184 -9.23 4.61 -12.13
N MET A 185 -7.99 4.73 -12.59
CA MET A 185 -6.84 4.12 -11.91
C MET A 185 -6.67 4.74 -10.53
N ARG A 186 -6.28 3.93 -9.56
CA ARG A 186 -6.04 4.33 -8.17
C ARG A 186 -4.56 4.53 -7.94
N ALA A 187 -4.23 5.42 -7.03
CA ALA A 187 -2.89 5.56 -6.48
C ALA A 187 -2.98 5.83 -4.99
N SER A 188 -2.00 5.36 -4.25
CA SER A 188 -1.79 5.70 -2.84
C SER A 188 -0.33 5.99 -2.56
N PHE A 189 -0.08 6.81 -1.54
CA PHE A 189 1.26 7.25 -1.18
C PHE A 189 1.35 7.48 0.33
N VAL A 190 2.48 7.07 0.90
CA VAL A 190 2.84 7.37 2.29
C VAL A 190 4.29 7.79 2.33
N ALA A 191 4.61 8.78 3.17
CA ALA A 191 5.98 9.17 3.51
C ALA A 191 6.16 9.24 5.01
N MET A 192 7.30 8.78 5.51
CA MET A 192 7.60 8.67 6.93
C MET A 192 9.05 9.09 7.20
N ASP A 193 9.27 9.78 8.31
CA ASP A 193 10.60 9.98 8.89
C ASP A 193 11.02 8.66 9.58
N PRO A 194 12.12 8.02 9.14
CA PRO A 194 12.50 6.69 9.62
C PRO A 194 12.91 6.66 11.10
N ARG A 195 13.47 7.75 11.63
CA ARG A 195 13.96 7.81 13.02
C ARG A 195 12.84 8.03 14.02
N SER A 196 11.96 8.99 13.73
CA SER A 196 10.86 9.33 14.64
C SER A 196 9.61 8.47 14.43
N GLY A 197 9.50 7.71 13.35
CA GLY A 197 8.27 7.02 12.98
C GLY A 197 7.13 7.95 12.56
N TYR A 198 7.40 9.26 12.37
CA TYR A 198 6.37 10.25 12.05
C TYR A 198 5.90 10.12 10.61
N VAL A 199 4.62 9.84 10.43
CA VAL A 199 3.99 9.87 9.10
C VAL A 199 3.85 11.33 8.66
N LYS A 200 4.58 11.70 7.59
CA LYS A 200 4.68 13.07 7.08
C LYS A 200 3.69 13.39 5.98
N ALA A 201 3.33 12.41 5.17
CA ALA A 201 2.33 12.54 4.12
C ALA A 201 1.56 11.23 3.95
N TYR A 202 0.27 11.36 3.61
CA TYR A 202 -0.64 10.23 3.50
C TYR A 202 -1.72 10.49 2.46
N VAL A 203 -1.71 9.74 1.36
CA VAL A 203 -2.71 9.83 0.29
C VAL A 203 -3.30 8.45 0.05
N GLY A 204 -4.57 8.26 0.41
CA GLY A 204 -5.25 6.96 0.31
C GLY A 204 -5.96 6.69 -1.02
N GLY A 205 -6.05 7.70 -1.89
CA GLY A 205 -6.72 7.55 -3.17
C GLY A 205 -6.90 8.86 -3.92
N PRO A 206 -7.54 8.85 -5.09
CA PRO A 206 -7.60 10.01 -5.98
C PRO A 206 -8.55 11.13 -5.49
N ASN A 207 -9.64 10.78 -4.84
CA ASN A 207 -10.61 11.75 -4.34
C ASN A 207 -11.58 11.08 -3.36
N PHE A 208 -11.57 11.53 -2.11
CA PHE A 208 -12.34 10.90 -1.03
C PHE A 208 -13.87 11.00 -1.21
N ARG A 209 -14.36 11.99 -1.94
CA ARG A 209 -15.80 12.12 -2.22
C ARG A 209 -16.34 10.96 -3.05
N TYR A 210 -15.57 10.52 -4.06
CA TYR A 210 -15.96 9.47 -5.01
C TYR A 210 -15.40 8.09 -4.64
N PHE A 211 -14.29 8.02 -3.92
CA PHE A 211 -13.54 6.81 -3.65
C PHE A 211 -13.20 6.73 -2.16
N LYS A 212 -14.13 6.17 -1.39
CA LYS A 212 -14.02 6.13 0.08
C LYS A 212 -12.98 5.12 0.59
N TYR A 213 -12.70 4.09 -0.21
CA TYR A 213 -11.79 3.02 0.21
C TYR A 213 -10.35 3.49 0.20
N ASP A 214 -9.72 3.40 1.35
CA ASP A 214 -8.33 3.85 1.58
C ASP A 214 -7.33 2.79 1.10
N MET A 215 -6.62 3.08 0.02
CA MET A 215 -5.60 2.20 -0.55
C MET A 215 -4.24 2.32 0.14
N ALA A 216 -4.04 3.29 1.04
CA ALA A 216 -2.77 3.44 1.76
C ALA A 216 -2.64 2.49 2.95
N LYS A 217 -3.73 2.25 3.70
CA LYS A 217 -3.74 1.38 4.89
C LYS A 217 -4.75 0.22 4.81
N GLN A 218 -5.95 0.43 4.28
CA GLN A 218 -6.96 -0.63 4.19
C GLN A 218 -6.74 -1.54 2.99
N GLY A 219 -6.29 -0.98 1.86
CA GLY A 219 -6.09 -1.70 0.61
C GLY A 219 -4.85 -2.56 0.64
N LYS A 220 -5.01 -3.89 0.84
CA LYS A 220 -3.91 -4.86 0.69
C LYS A 220 -3.81 -5.28 -0.77
N ARG A 221 -2.60 -5.24 -1.32
CA ARG A 221 -2.29 -5.59 -2.71
C ARG A 221 -1.00 -6.40 -2.77
N GLN A 222 -0.88 -7.26 -3.78
CA GLN A 222 0.29 -8.08 -3.98
C GLN A 222 1.55 -7.20 -4.16
N ILE A 223 2.53 -7.37 -3.26
CA ILE A 223 3.69 -6.48 -3.16
C ILE A 223 4.76 -6.74 -4.23
N GLY A 224 4.75 -7.91 -4.84
CA GLY A 224 5.69 -8.27 -5.89
C GLY A 224 7.14 -8.08 -5.48
N SER A 225 7.97 -7.64 -6.40
CA SER A 225 9.42 -7.49 -6.18
C SER A 225 9.84 -6.51 -5.08
N THR A 226 8.92 -5.78 -4.42
CA THR A 226 9.27 -4.97 -3.26
C THR A 226 9.59 -5.79 -2.02
N ILE A 227 9.26 -7.09 -1.99
CA ILE A 227 9.69 -8.03 -0.95
C ILE A 227 11.20 -8.35 -1.01
N LYS A 228 11.81 -8.24 -2.20
CA LYS A 228 13.19 -8.72 -2.42
C LYS A 228 14.23 -8.12 -1.48
N PRO A 229 14.20 -6.82 -1.15
CA PRO A 229 15.15 -6.28 -0.16
C PRO A 229 15.15 -7.08 1.16
N PHE A 230 14.00 -7.49 1.66
CA PHE A 230 13.91 -8.27 2.90
C PHE A 230 14.50 -9.67 2.74
N VAL A 231 14.27 -10.34 1.60
CA VAL A 231 14.86 -11.64 1.28
C VAL A 231 16.39 -11.55 1.16
N TYR A 232 16.90 -10.48 0.55
CA TYR A 232 18.34 -10.23 0.46
C TYR A 232 18.95 -9.86 1.82
N THR A 233 18.19 -9.13 2.65
CA THR A 233 18.60 -8.85 4.03
C THR A 233 18.75 -10.14 4.82
N PHE A 234 17.80 -11.07 4.73
CA PHE A 234 17.91 -12.38 5.34
C PHE A 234 19.16 -13.13 4.85
N ALA A 235 19.48 -13.05 3.55
CA ALA A 235 20.67 -13.67 2.98
C ALA A 235 21.98 -13.12 3.58
N ILE A 236 22.05 -11.81 3.80
CA ILE A 236 23.22 -11.14 4.37
C ILE A 236 23.33 -11.44 5.87
N ASP A 237 22.22 -11.29 6.60
CA ASP A 237 22.18 -11.36 8.06
C ASP A 237 22.29 -12.78 8.59
N HIS A 238 21.56 -13.73 7.99
CA HIS A 238 21.42 -15.12 8.48
C HIS A 238 22.23 -16.14 7.71
N LEU A 239 22.46 -15.93 6.41
CA LEU A 239 23.23 -16.88 5.58
C LEU A 239 24.69 -16.45 5.39
N GLY A 240 25.10 -15.29 5.94
CA GLY A 240 26.46 -14.78 5.82
C GLY A 240 26.87 -14.44 4.38
N LEU A 241 25.91 -14.20 3.49
CA LEU A 241 26.19 -13.83 2.11
C LEU A 241 26.61 -12.35 2.01
N SER A 242 27.31 -12.01 0.96
CA SER A 242 27.78 -10.65 0.69
C SER A 242 27.14 -10.10 -0.59
N PRO A 243 27.02 -8.77 -0.75
CA PRO A 243 26.62 -8.17 -2.03
C PRO A 243 27.44 -8.63 -3.22
N CYS A 244 28.69 -9.03 -3.00
CA CYS A 244 29.63 -9.51 -4.02
C CYS A 244 29.55 -11.01 -4.25
N THR A 245 28.74 -11.77 -3.49
CA THR A 245 28.58 -13.22 -3.69
C THR A 245 28.20 -13.52 -5.13
N PRO A 246 29.02 -14.32 -5.87
CA PRO A 246 28.73 -14.65 -7.26
C PRO A 246 27.59 -15.66 -7.35
N VAL A 247 26.59 -15.34 -8.15
CA VAL A 247 25.44 -16.22 -8.41
C VAL A 247 25.31 -16.42 -9.90
N PRO A 248 25.15 -17.68 -10.38
CA PRO A 248 24.99 -17.96 -11.81
C PRO A 248 23.63 -17.49 -12.29
N ASN A 249 23.61 -16.84 -13.45
CA ASN A 249 22.38 -16.39 -14.10
C ASN A 249 21.68 -17.57 -14.81
N LEU A 250 21.15 -18.49 -14.02
CA LEU A 250 20.48 -19.72 -14.46
C LEU A 250 19.09 -19.87 -13.82
N PRO A 251 18.21 -20.67 -14.41
CA PRO A 251 16.95 -21.07 -13.78
C PRO A 251 17.21 -21.79 -12.45
N VAL A 252 16.36 -21.48 -11.46
CA VAL A 252 16.42 -22.11 -10.14
C VAL A 252 15.15 -22.92 -9.91
N THR A 253 15.32 -24.16 -9.47
CA THR A 253 14.21 -25.04 -9.06
C THR A 253 14.36 -25.38 -7.58
N ILE A 254 13.25 -25.30 -6.85
CA ILE A 254 13.14 -25.63 -5.43
C ILE A 254 12.13 -26.76 -5.29
N GLU A 255 12.54 -27.84 -4.65
CA GLU A 255 11.62 -28.90 -4.26
C GLU A 255 10.71 -28.39 -3.13
N THR A 256 9.41 -28.62 -3.28
CA THR A 256 8.43 -28.20 -2.28
C THR A 256 7.95 -29.37 -1.43
N ALA A 257 7.41 -29.08 -0.27
CA ALA A 257 6.95 -30.11 0.68
C ALA A 257 5.83 -31.01 0.10
N ASN A 258 5.09 -30.53 -0.88
CA ASN A 258 4.05 -31.31 -1.59
C ASN A 258 4.60 -32.12 -2.77
N GLY A 259 5.92 -32.15 -2.97
CA GLY A 259 6.59 -32.91 -4.04
C GLY A 259 6.49 -32.29 -5.44
N VAL A 260 5.88 -31.12 -5.59
CA VAL A 260 5.81 -30.40 -6.86
C VAL A 260 6.96 -29.40 -6.94
N PRO A 261 7.93 -29.55 -7.87
CA PRO A 261 9.03 -28.61 -8.01
C PRO A 261 8.51 -27.21 -8.40
N TRP A 262 9.04 -26.19 -7.75
CA TRP A 262 8.71 -24.79 -8.05
C TRP A 262 9.90 -24.07 -8.68
N SER A 263 9.64 -23.33 -9.76
CA SER A 263 10.62 -22.48 -10.43
C SER A 263 10.01 -21.11 -10.75
N PRO A 264 10.71 -20.00 -10.51
CA PRO A 264 10.23 -18.70 -10.90
C PRO A 264 10.28 -18.52 -12.42
N LYS A 265 9.37 -17.68 -12.95
CA LYS A 265 9.51 -17.14 -14.31
C LYS A 265 10.14 -15.76 -14.21
N GLU A 266 11.12 -15.48 -15.07
CA GLU A 266 11.66 -14.13 -15.20
C GLU A 266 10.66 -13.17 -15.86
N ALA A 267 10.73 -11.89 -15.50
CA ALA A 267 9.93 -10.86 -16.13
C ALA A 267 10.57 -10.46 -17.48
N GLY A 268 9.84 -10.64 -18.56
CA GLY A 268 10.32 -10.32 -19.91
C GLY A 268 11.28 -11.36 -20.50
N LYS A 269 11.86 -11.01 -21.65
CA LYS A 269 12.89 -11.84 -22.31
C LYS A 269 14.23 -11.57 -21.63
N VAL A 270 14.72 -12.54 -20.92
CA VAL A 270 15.97 -12.46 -20.19
C VAL A 270 16.86 -13.61 -20.64
N GLU A 271 18.07 -13.27 -21.03
CA GLU A 271 19.12 -14.25 -21.30
C GLU A 271 19.55 -14.92 -20.01
N GLN A 272 19.59 -16.25 -20.01
CA GLN A 272 20.03 -17.10 -18.90
C GLN A 272 21.26 -17.87 -19.36
N ASN A 273 22.38 -17.17 -19.41
CA ASN A 273 23.62 -17.61 -20.06
C ASN A 273 24.62 -18.29 -19.12
N GLY A 274 24.28 -18.41 -17.82
CA GLY A 274 25.16 -19.02 -16.82
C GLY A 274 26.29 -18.12 -16.32
N GLU A 275 26.39 -16.87 -16.79
CA GLU A 275 27.40 -15.95 -16.29
C GLU A 275 27.22 -15.69 -14.80
N LEU A 276 28.36 -15.55 -14.10
CA LEU A 276 28.38 -15.19 -12.69
C LEU A 276 28.26 -13.69 -12.52
N HIS A 277 27.22 -13.27 -11.82
CA HIS A 277 27.08 -11.85 -11.41
C HIS A 277 26.97 -11.75 -9.88
N PRO A 278 27.38 -10.62 -9.29
CA PRO A 278 27.25 -10.42 -7.86
C PRO A 278 25.79 -10.35 -7.43
N LEU A 279 25.54 -10.72 -6.18
CA LEU A 279 24.18 -10.71 -5.61
C LEU A 279 23.52 -9.32 -5.73
N SER A 280 24.30 -8.25 -5.56
CA SER A 280 23.84 -6.85 -5.75
C SER A 280 23.30 -6.57 -7.15
N TRP A 281 23.86 -7.15 -8.19
CA TRP A 281 23.37 -7.04 -9.56
C TRP A 281 21.97 -7.66 -9.70
N GLY A 282 21.75 -8.82 -9.04
CA GLY A 282 20.46 -9.50 -9.02
C GLY A 282 19.36 -8.64 -8.41
N LEU A 283 19.63 -7.92 -7.32
CA LEU A 283 18.69 -6.99 -6.70
C LEU A 283 18.44 -5.77 -7.59
N ALA A 284 19.51 -5.16 -8.11
CA ALA A 284 19.42 -3.96 -8.94
C ALA A 284 18.54 -4.20 -10.19
N ARG A 285 18.68 -5.37 -10.80
CA ARG A 285 17.90 -5.78 -11.98
C ARG A 285 16.63 -6.55 -11.65
N SER A 286 16.33 -6.69 -10.36
CA SER A 286 15.13 -7.34 -9.86
C SER A 286 14.93 -8.78 -10.38
N ARG A 287 16.03 -9.56 -10.49
CA ARG A 287 16.03 -10.92 -11.04
C ARG A 287 15.29 -11.89 -10.13
N ASN A 288 14.36 -12.65 -10.68
CA ASN A 288 13.58 -13.62 -9.94
C ASN A 288 14.40 -14.85 -9.55
N ASN A 289 15.26 -15.33 -10.46
CA ASN A 289 16.11 -16.47 -10.19
C ASN A 289 17.10 -16.23 -9.03
N TYR A 290 17.58 -14.99 -8.85
CA TYR A 290 18.46 -14.64 -7.74
C TYR A 290 17.72 -14.71 -6.39
N SER A 291 16.50 -14.21 -6.33
CA SER A 291 15.67 -14.33 -5.12
C SER A 291 15.31 -15.79 -4.82
N ALA A 292 15.01 -16.58 -5.84
CA ALA A 292 14.78 -18.01 -5.68
C ALA A 292 16.05 -18.78 -5.29
N TRP A 293 17.22 -18.36 -5.79
CA TRP A 293 18.49 -18.92 -5.36
C TRP A 293 18.74 -18.68 -3.87
N ILE A 294 18.50 -17.47 -3.37
CA ILE A 294 18.55 -17.16 -1.92
C ILE A 294 17.57 -18.06 -1.16
N MET A 295 16.33 -18.17 -1.61
CA MET A 295 15.32 -19.00 -0.95
C MET A 295 15.73 -20.48 -0.92
N LYS A 296 16.38 -20.97 -1.97
CA LYS A 296 16.95 -22.33 -2.01
C LYS A 296 18.05 -22.52 -0.96
N GLN A 297 18.90 -21.51 -0.74
CA GLN A 297 19.92 -21.55 0.32
C GLN A 297 19.29 -21.47 1.72
N ALA A 298 18.25 -20.67 1.90
CA ALA A 298 17.52 -20.52 3.16
C ALA A 298 16.84 -21.83 3.61
N LYS A 299 16.42 -22.68 2.68
CA LYS A 299 15.75 -23.99 2.91
C LYS A 299 14.42 -23.92 3.68
N GLN A 300 14.21 -22.90 4.48
CA GLN A 300 13.06 -22.76 5.39
C GLN A 300 12.29 -21.46 5.08
N PRO A 301 11.26 -21.47 4.25
CA PRO A 301 10.44 -20.30 3.94
C PRO A 301 9.83 -19.65 5.19
N GLN A 302 9.49 -20.45 6.22
CA GLN A 302 8.96 -19.95 7.49
C GLN A 302 9.96 -19.04 8.23
N ALA A 303 11.25 -19.38 8.21
CA ALA A 303 12.27 -18.54 8.84
C ALA A 303 12.38 -17.18 8.13
N VAL A 304 12.29 -17.17 6.81
CA VAL A 304 12.28 -15.94 6.01
C VAL A 304 11.02 -15.11 6.30
N ALA A 305 9.84 -15.74 6.37
CA ALA A 305 8.60 -15.06 6.71
C ALA A 305 8.66 -14.41 8.12
N ASN A 306 9.12 -15.15 9.12
CA ASN A 306 9.28 -14.64 10.49
C ASN A 306 10.26 -13.45 10.54
N PHE A 307 11.35 -13.53 9.81
CA PHE A 307 12.32 -12.44 9.70
C PHE A 307 11.70 -11.18 9.09
N ILE A 308 10.90 -11.33 8.04
CA ILE A 308 10.20 -10.22 7.40
C ILE A 308 9.17 -9.58 8.37
N HIS A 309 8.49 -10.39 9.16
CA HIS A 309 7.58 -9.90 10.21
C HIS A 309 8.33 -9.06 11.26
N ASN A 310 9.52 -9.48 11.69
CA ASN A 310 10.35 -8.73 12.64
C ASN A 310 10.81 -7.37 12.08
N MET A 311 10.89 -7.23 10.76
CA MET A 311 11.19 -5.97 10.09
C MET A 311 9.97 -5.07 9.90
N GLY A 312 8.77 -5.45 10.39
CA GLY A 312 7.59 -4.59 10.44
C GLY A 312 6.52 -4.85 9.39
N ILE A 313 6.57 -5.96 8.64
CA ILE A 313 5.44 -6.40 7.80
C ILE A 313 4.55 -7.31 8.63
N HIS A 314 3.38 -6.82 9.04
CA HIS A 314 2.43 -7.54 9.89
C HIS A 314 1.35 -8.29 9.09
N SER A 315 1.14 -7.96 7.82
CA SER A 315 0.27 -8.71 6.91
C SER A 315 0.71 -10.16 6.78
N TYR A 316 -0.23 -11.08 6.59
CA TYR A 316 0.07 -12.50 6.45
C TYR A 316 1.03 -12.77 5.28
N ILE A 317 2.07 -13.55 5.55
CA ILE A 317 3.04 -14.03 4.57
C ILE A 317 2.95 -15.55 4.53
N ASP A 318 2.49 -16.08 3.39
CA ASP A 318 2.45 -17.53 3.18
C ASP A 318 3.89 -18.08 3.10
N PRO A 319 4.28 -19.01 3.99
CA PRO A 319 5.66 -19.49 4.08
C PRO A 319 5.98 -20.56 3.00
N VAL A 320 5.82 -20.18 1.76
CA VAL A 320 6.14 -20.99 0.58
C VAL A 320 7.33 -20.40 -0.19
N PRO A 321 8.05 -21.17 -1.03
CA PRO A 321 9.18 -20.65 -1.79
C PRO A 321 8.86 -19.39 -2.61
N ALA A 322 7.64 -19.27 -3.12
CA ALA A 322 7.19 -18.13 -3.92
C ALA A 322 7.13 -16.80 -3.14
N LEU A 323 7.19 -16.82 -1.79
CA LEU A 323 7.23 -15.59 -0.98
C LEU A 323 8.36 -14.65 -1.42
N CYS A 324 9.51 -15.20 -1.90
CA CYS A 324 10.64 -14.39 -2.36
C CYS A 324 10.36 -13.52 -3.59
N LEU A 325 9.21 -13.72 -4.22
CA LEU A 325 8.73 -12.92 -5.35
C LEU A 325 7.60 -11.95 -4.96
N GLY A 326 7.17 -11.95 -3.68
CA GLY A 326 6.12 -11.09 -3.15
C GLY A 326 4.73 -11.51 -3.59
N THR A 327 4.42 -12.79 -3.44
CA THR A 327 3.06 -13.33 -3.66
C THR A 327 2.08 -12.87 -2.58
N SER A 328 2.58 -12.48 -1.41
CA SER A 328 1.80 -11.96 -0.30
C SER A 328 1.27 -10.56 -0.58
N GLU A 329 0.20 -10.19 0.11
CA GLU A 329 -0.41 -8.87 0.02
C GLU A 329 -0.07 -8.02 1.25
N SER A 330 0.20 -6.73 1.03
CA SER A 330 0.38 -5.72 2.08
C SER A 330 -0.13 -4.37 1.57
N ASN A 331 -0.04 -3.35 2.39
CA ASN A 331 -0.43 -1.98 2.06
C ASN A 331 0.77 -1.03 2.07
N VAL A 332 0.59 0.17 1.51
CA VAL A 332 1.68 1.15 1.36
C VAL A 332 2.21 1.62 2.73
N TYR A 333 1.32 1.81 3.69
CA TYR A 333 1.69 2.25 5.04
C TYR A 333 2.64 1.25 5.72
N GLU A 334 2.31 -0.03 5.67
CA GLU A 334 3.10 -1.10 6.26
C GLU A 334 4.44 -1.29 5.54
N MET A 335 4.43 -1.23 4.20
CA MET A 335 5.64 -1.33 3.40
C MET A 335 6.61 -0.16 3.67
N VAL A 336 6.11 1.07 3.79
CA VAL A 336 6.95 2.25 4.14
C VAL A 336 7.54 2.10 5.53
N SER A 337 6.73 1.64 6.48
CA SER A 337 7.19 1.36 7.86
C SER A 337 8.33 0.34 7.88
N ALA A 338 8.17 -0.79 7.18
CA ALA A 338 9.21 -1.82 7.13
C ALA A 338 10.49 -1.35 6.40
N PHE A 339 10.36 -0.60 5.30
CA PHE A 339 11.52 -0.03 4.60
C PHE A 339 12.26 1.02 5.43
N SER A 340 11.59 1.66 6.39
CA SER A 340 12.23 2.63 7.30
C SER A 340 13.32 2.00 8.16
N THR A 341 13.25 0.70 8.44
CA THR A 341 14.28 -0.05 9.15
C THR A 341 15.65 0.06 8.48
N PHE A 342 15.70 0.10 7.14
CA PHE A 342 16.97 0.29 6.42
C PHE A 342 17.57 1.67 6.64
N ALA A 343 16.75 2.74 6.66
CA ALA A 343 17.21 4.11 6.84
C ALA A 343 17.42 4.49 8.32
N ASN A 344 17.00 3.64 9.24
CA ASN A 344 17.11 3.84 10.68
C ASN A 344 18.08 2.85 11.32
N GLU A 345 19.23 2.61 10.67
CA GLU A 345 20.34 1.83 11.22
C GLU A 345 19.94 0.41 11.65
N GLY A 346 18.89 -0.15 11.06
CA GLY A 346 18.38 -1.47 11.38
C GLY A 346 17.33 -1.53 12.49
N VAL A 347 16.94 -0.38 13.02
CA VAL A 347 15.91 -0.25 14.05
C VAL A 347 14.55 -0.05 13.41
N TYR A 348 13.62 -0.95 13.67
CA TYR A 348 12.21 -0.76 13.31
C TYR A 348 11.54 0.19 14.30
N THR A 349 10.92 1.24 13.81
CA THR A 349 10.16 2.20 14.61
C THR A 349 8.70 2.17 14.19
N THR A 350 7.79 1.91 15.14
CA THR A 350 6.35 1.87 14.89
C THR A 350 5.87 3.23 14.41
N PRO A 351 5.16 3.29 13.27
CA PRO A 351 4.65 4.56 12.76
C PRO A 351 3.64 5.20 13.71
N ILE A 352 3.78 6.49 13.91
CA ILE A 352 2.77 7.29 14.63
C ILE A 352 2.30 8.45 13.76
N PHE A 353 1.07 8.84 13.96
CA PHE A 353 0.41 9.93 13.22
C PHE A 353 -0.23 10.98 14.15
N VAL A 354 -0.22 10.74 15.46
CA VAL A 354 -0.62 11.72 16.49
C VAL A 354 0.48 11.78 17.54
N THR A 355 0.88 12.99 17.92
CA THR A 355 1.89 13.20 18.97
C THR A 355 1.27 13.52 20.32
N ARG A 356 0.16 14.27 20.33
CA ARG A 356 -0.57 14.60 21.57
C ARG A 356 -2.00 15.02 21.28
N ILE A 357 -2.81 14.96 22.32
CA ILE A 357 -4.20 15.44 22.34
C ILE A 357 -4.33 16.41 23.50
N GLU A 358 -4.90 17.56 23.25
CA GLU A 358 -5.23 18.59 24.24
C GLU A 358 -6.75 18.83 24.28
N ASP A 359 -7.25 19.31 25.41
CA ASP A 359 -8.63 19.75 25.54
C ASP A 359 -8.86 21.12 24.87
N ARG A 360 -10.08 21.64 24.98
CA ARG A 360 -10.45 22.96 24.44
C ARG A 360 -9.64 24.09 25.07
N GLN A 361 -9.24 23.95 26.33
CA GLN A 361 -8.48 24.94 27.11
C GLN A 361 -6.97 24.88 26.81
N GLY A 362 -6.50 23.77 26.19
CA GLY A 362 -5.09 23.52 25.89
C GLY A 362 -4.39 22.68 26.96
N ASN A 363 -5.13 22.05 27.86
CA ASN A 363 -4.55 21.09 28.79
C ASN A 363 -4.23 19.78 28.09
N LEU A 364 -3.05 19.21 28.37
CA LEU A 364 -2.63 17.95 27.83
C LEU A 364 -3.49 16.80 28.37
N ILE A 365 -4.15 16.05 27.49
CA ILE A 365 -4.94 14.86 27.84
C ILE A 365 -4.10 13.57 27.60
N ALA A 366 -3.41 13.50 26.45
CA ALA A 366 -2.61 12.34 26.09
C ALA A 366 -1.39 12.73 25.25
N SER A 367 -0.30 11.96 25.36
CA SER A 367 0.88 12.06 24.50
C SER A 367 1.25 10.65 23.99
N PHE A 368 1.79 10.59 22.78
CA PHE A 368 2.13 9.35 22.09
C PHE A 368 3.59 9.38 21.69
N ILE A 369 4.31 8.30 21.99
CA ILE A 369 5.71 8.14 21.68
C ILE A 369 5.83 6.85 20.83
N PRO A 370 6.61 6.87 19.73
CA PRO A 370 6.83 5.68 18.93
C PRO A 370 7.59 4.62 19.73
N GLN A 371 7.28 3.36 19.49
CA GLN A 371 8.05 2.24 20.02
C GLN A 371 9.07 1.79 18.97
N SER A 372 10.25 1.40 19.40
CA SER A 372 11.33 0.95 18.52
C SER A 372 11.88 -0.38 19.02
N GLN A 373 12.33 -1.20 18.06
CA GLN A 373 13.01 -2.48 18.34
C GLN A 373 14.13 -2.70 17.31
N ASP A 374 15.21 -3.33 17.76
CA ASP A 374 16.27 -3.77 16.88
C ASP A 374 15.74 -4.92 16.00
N ALA A 375 15.79 -4.73 14.68
CA ALA A 375 15.33 -5.71 13.72
C ALA A 375 16.48 -6.39 12.97
N ILE A 376 17.51 -5.62 12.60
CA ILE A 376 18.72 -6.08 11.94
C ILE A 376 19.92 -5.27 12.44
N SER A 377 21.15 -5.75 12.21
CA SER A 377 22.33 -4.98 12.56
C SER A 377 22.48 -3.71 11.69
N GLU A 378 23.09 -2.66 12.27
CA GLU A 378 23.44 -1.43 11.54
C GLU A 378 24.25 -1.75 10.27
N ARG A 379 25.22 -2.68 10.38
CA ARG A 379 26.02 -3.14 9.24
C ARG A 379 25.16 -3.73 8.13
N THR A 380 24.17 -4.55 8.47
CA THR A 380 23.24 -5.15 7.52
C THR A 380 22.38 -4.08 6.87
N ALA A 381 21.86 -3.14 7.65
CA ALA A 381 21.06 -2.02 7.16
C ALA A 381 21.86 -1.16 6.16
N TYR A 382 23.08 -0.75 6.50
CA TYR A 382 23.96 0.02 5.62
C TYR A 382 24.29 -0.74 4.33
N THR A 383 24.60 -2.03 4.44
CA THR A 383 24.85 -2.89 3.27
C THR A 383 23.65 -2.91 2.33
N MET A 384 22.45 -3.04 2.88
CA MET A 384 21.22 -3.02 2.09
C MET A 384 20.91 -1.66 1.46
N LEU A 385 21.20 -0.55 2.16
CA LEU A 385 21.07 0.80 1.56
C LEU A 385 21.95 0.92 0.32
N THR A 386 23.21 0.49 0.39
CA THR A 386 24.13 0.50 -0.76
C THR A 386 23.58 -0.34 -1.93
N MET A 387 22.98 -1.49 -1.64
CA MET A 387 22.35 -2.32 -2.68
C MET A 387 21.08 -1.67 -3.26
N LEU A 388 20.30 -0.97 -2.45
CA LEU A 388 19.10 -0.22 -2.89
C LEU A 388 19.47 1.00 -3.76
N GLU A 389 20.59 1.68 -3.46
CA GLU A 389 21.16 2.70 -4.35
C GLU A 389 21.52 2.13 -5.73
N GLY A 390 22.04 0.91 -5.77
CA GLY A 390 22.34 0.20 -7.02
C GLY A 390 21.09 0.05 -7.92
N VAL A 391 19.91 -0.10 -7.34
CA VAL A 391 18.63 -0.15 -8.09
C VAL A 391 18.36 1.18 -8.82
N ILE A 392 18.73 2.30 -8.22
CA ILE A 392 18.57 3.63 -8.80
C ILE A 392 19.68 3.96 -9.79
N ARG A 393 20.93 3.65 -9.44
CA ARG A 393 22.11 3.99 -10.27
C ARG A 393 22.17 3.19 -11.57
N SER A 394 21.84 1.90 -11.54
CA SER A 394 22.03 1.00 -12.70
C SER A 394 20.93 -0.03 -12.89
N GLY A 395 19.86 0.05 -12.11
CA GLY A 395 18.79 -0.93 -12.08
C GLY A 395 17.44 -0.42 -12.56
N THR A 396 16.40 -1.10 -12.08
CA THR A 396 15.01 -0.86 -12.50
C THR A 396 14.45 0.50 -12.07
N GLY A 397 15.04 1.14 -11.07
CA GLY A 397 14.68 2.49 -10.59
C GLY A 397 15.43 3.64 -11.29
N GLY A 398 16.25 3.35 -12.31
CA GLY A 398 17.14 4.33 -12.94
C GLY A 398 16.45 5.60 -13.48
N ARG A 399 15.14 5.50 -13.81
CA ARG A 399 14.35 6.66 -14.22
C ARG A 399 14.38 7.78 -13.19
N LEU A 400 14.39 7.47 -11.89
CA LEU A 400 14.46 8.48 -10.83
C LEU A 400 15.75 9.31 -10.95
N GLY A 401 16.87 8.67 -11.26
CA GLY A 401 18.15 9.34 -11.49
C GLY A 401 18.10 10.30 -12.69
N TRP A 402 17.86 9.76 -13.90
CA TRP A 402 18.01 10.56 -15.13
C TRP A 402 16.83 11.49 -15.44
N ALA A 403 15.58 11.12 -15.09
CA ALA A 403 14.40 11.96 -15.39
C ALA A 403 14.16 13.06 -14.35
N TYR A 404 14.62 12.87 -13.12
CA TYR A 404 14.39 13.78 -11.99
C TYR A 404 15.67 14.35 -11.39
N ASN A 405 16.79 14.16 -12.09
CA ASN A 405 18.09 14.73 -11.72
C ASN A 405 18.60 14.32 -10.32
N MET A 406 18.28 13.10 -9.90
CA MET A 406 18.64 12.56 -8.58
C MET A 406 19.88 11.65 -8.61
N GLN A 407 20.73 11.75 -9.64
CA GLN A 407 21.93 10.90 -9.80
C GLN A 407 22.96 11.09 -8.68
N ASN A 408 23.05 12.32 -8.15
CA ASN A 408 24.01 12.71 -7.10
C ASN A 408 23.35 12.78 -5.71
N VAL A 409 22.13 12.26 -5.57
CA VAL A 409 21.43 12.21 -4.28
C VAL A 409 21.61 10.83 -3.68
N GLU A 410 21.84 10.75 -2.38
CA GLU A 410 21.80 9.49 -1.62
C GLU A 410 20.37 8.97 -1.59
N VAL A 411 20.03 8.18 -2.59
CA VAL A 411 18.69 7.60 -2.74
C VAL A 411 18.78 6.14 -3.15
N GLY A 412 18.16 5.32 -2.33
CA GLY A 412 17.89 3.92 -2.62
C GLY A 412 16.42 3.70 -3.01
N GLY A 413 16.12 2.58 -3.61
CA GLY A 413 14.73 2.26 -3.90
C GLY A 413 14.50 0.86 -4.42
N LYS A 414 13.24 0.51 -4.58
CA LYS A 414 12.84 -0.77 -5.18
C LYS A 414 11.53 -0.64 -5.93
N THR A 415 11.54 -1.08 -7.18
CA THR A 415 10.33 -1.24 -7.99
C THR A 415 9.64 -2.57 -7.69
N GLY A 416 8.33 -2.59 -7.73
CA GLY A 416 7.50 -3.78 -7.64
C GLY A 416 6.47 -3.81 -8.75
N THR A 417 6.25 -5.00 -9.29
CA THR A 417 5.17 -5.27 -10.23
C THR A 417 4.60 -6.64 -9.88
N SER A 418 3.29 -6.71 -9.69
CA SER A 418 2.64 -7.98 -9.47
C SER A 418 2.37 -8.72 -10.77
N GLN A 419 1.94 -9.97 -10.68
CA GLN A 419 1.61 -10.79 -11.85
C GLN A 419 0.61 -10.09 -12.76
N LYS A 420 0.87 -10.14 -14.06
CA LYS A 420 0.01 -9.58 -15.12
C LYS A 420 -0.13 -8.04 -15.01
N ASN A 421 0.82 -7.34 -14.41
CA ASN A 421 0.84 -5.88 -14.23
C ASN A 421 -0.39 -5.32 -13.50
N ARG A 422 -0.95 -6.05 -12.53
CA ARG A 422 -2.12 -5.61 -11.76
C ARG A 422 -1.77 -4.48 -10.80
N ASP A 423 -0.57 -4.52 -10.24
CA ASP A 423 -0.06 -3.60 -9.24
C ASP A 423 1.32 -3.10 -9.64
N ALA A 424 1.52 -1.80 -9.54
CA ALA A 424 2.81 -1.17 -9.67
C ALA A 424 3.18 -0.51 -8.34
N TRP A 425 4.40 -0.78 -7.87
CA TRP A 425 4.93 -0.30 -6.60
C TRP A 425 6.27 0.40 -6.82
N PHE A 426 6.51 1.40 -6.01
CA PHE A 426 7.84 1.97 -5.86
C PHE A 426 8.08 2.36 -4.40
N MET A 427 9.17 1.84 -3.83
CA MET A 427 9.68 2.21 -2.52
C MET A 427 10.94 3.04 -2.70
N CYS A 428 11.01 4.17 -2.02
CA CYS A 428 12.11 5.13 -2.06
C CYS A 428 12.66 5.34 -0.65
N VAL A 429 13.97 5.28 -0.50
CA VAL A 429 14.67 5.42 0.77
C VAL A 429 15.69 6.53 0.65
N LEU A 430 15.55 7.56 1.46
CA LEU A 430 16.50 8.65 1.65
C LEU A 430 16.93 8.69 3.13
N PRO A 431 18.03 9.35 3.49
CA PRO A 431 18.54 9.35 4.88
C PRO A 431 17.54 9.83 5.95
N LYS A 432 16.60 10.71 5.58
CA LYS A 432 15.62 11.31 6.50
C LYS A 432 14.17 11.13 6.07
N LEU A 433 13.93 10.35 5.04
CA LEU A 433 12.58 10.15 4.51
C LEU A 433 12.48 8.82 3.77
N VAL A 434 11.52 8.00 4.14
CA VAL A 434 11.13 6.83 3.38
C VAL A 434 9.74 7.05 2.82
N ALA A 435 9.57 6.78 1.54
CA ALA A 435 8.29 6.96 0.86
C ALA A 435 7.96 5.75 0.00
N GLY A 436 6.68 5.46 -0.10
CA GLY A 436 6.18 4.39 -0.95
C GLY A 436 4.93 4.82 -1.71
N CYS A 437 4.79 4.29 -2.91
CA CYS A 437 3.56 4.45 -3.68
C CYS A 437 3.12 3.13 -4.31
N TRP A 438 1.82 3.04 -4.49
CA TRP A 438 1.16 1.98 -5.25
C TRP A 438 0.23 2.60 -6.30
N VAL A 439 0.16 1.96 -7.46
CA VAL A 439 -0.78 2.29 -8.54
C VAL A 439 -1.40 1.01 -9.07
N GLY A 440 -2.73 1.02 -9.27
CA GLY A 440 -3.46 -0.13 -9.82
C GLY A 440 -4.93 0.19 -10.06
N GLY A 441 -5.65 -0.78 -10.59
CA GLY A 441 -7.10 -0.73 -10.68
C GLY A 441 -7.78 -1.05 -9.35
N GLU A 442 -9.02 -0.65 -9.18
CA GLU A 442 -9.84 -1.06 -8.02
C GLU A 442 -9.98 -2.59 -7.98
N ASP A 443 -10.40 -3.17 -9.10
CA ASP A 443 -10.47 -4.62 -9.28
C ASP A 443 -9.17 -5.15 -9.93
N GLN A 444 -8.74 -6.34 -9.55
CA GLN A 444 -7.53 -6.96 -10.14
C GLN A 444 -7.66 -7.25 -11.64
N ALA A 445 -8.88 -7.32 -12.16
CA ALA A 445 -9.15 -7.46 -13.59
C ALA A 445 -9.02 -6.13 -14.36
N VAL A 446 -8.92 -4.98 -13.66
CA VAL A 446 -8.69 -3.65 -14.25
C VAL A 446 -7.21 -3.32 -14.13
N ARG A 447 -6.50 -3.32 -15.24
CA ARG A 447 -5.03 -3.17 -15.26
C ARG A 447 -4.52 -2.58 -16.59
N LEU A 448 -3.33 -2.05 -16.58
CA LEU A 448 -2.57 -1.58 -17.74
C LEU A 448 -1.70 -2.70 -18.35
#